data_f7d5ab98cad30ff17c97acc295ac3690
#
_entry.id   f7d5ab98cad30ff17c97acc295ac3690
#
_cell.length_a   1.000
_cell.length_b   1.000
_cell.length_c   1.000
_cell.angle_alpha   90.00
_cell.angle_beta   90.00
_cell.angle_gamma   90.00
#
_symmetry.space_group_name_H-M   'P 1'
#
loop_
_entity.id
_entity.type
_entity.pdbx_description
1 polymer ?
#
loop_
_entity_poly.entity_id
_entity_poly.type
_entity_poly.pdbx_seq_one_letter_code
_entity_poly.pdbx_strand_id
1 'polypeptide(L)'
;STHRLVTLTGPGGVGKTTLAQVVAARSRRPAVYVVALAEVSPGADLVRVLLDAVGGPGVVSGDPRRDLAAALAQPGTVLVLDNCEHLAGEAADLVGPLLVACPDLRVLATSRRPLDLAAEHVHRLEALDAASSAELFRARALAARPGQVIDDDDLGELLSRLEGIPLAIELAAARTRSLSVGQIAERLPGRPDLLTAARDAPARQRTLRAVIEWSWNLLDASERRALARLALLADGFTLAAAEALVGAQAADLLDALVSHSLLVVRDNGLPRFHMLVTVRDFALEQLSASGDETAARAALHRWAVDLCSRIRFPIDAGDFGDARHPEARYHNRLFQQVAHDEAAILQQLDRLLAQADDHGSDHLPADLRDAICLIGAALMR
;
A
#
# COMPACT_ATOMS: atom_id res chain seq x y z
N SER A 1 -24.25 9.87 7.26
CA SER A 1 -23.09 9.83 8.14
C SER A 1 -23.33 10.76 9.35
N THR A 2 -22.97 10.33 10.53
CA THR A 2 -22.98 11.11 11.77
C THR A 2 -21.77 12.05 11.86
N HIS A 3 -20.70 11.77 11.09
CA HIS A 3 -19.45 12.51 11.10
C HIS A 3 -19.49 13.68 10.12
N ARG A 4 -18.89 14.80 10.53
CA ARG A 4 -18.81 16.03 9.74
C ARG A 4 -17.58 16.07 8.83
N LEU A 5 -16.50 15.40 9.21
CA LEU A 5 -15.30 15.18 8.41
C LEU A 5 -15.10 13.68 8.21
N VAL A 6 -15.04 13.25 6.98
CA VAL A 6 -14.71 11.88 6.60
C VAL A 6 -13.55 11.92 5.61
N THR A 7 -12.49 11.19 5.90
CA THR A 7 -11.36 11.03 4.99
C THR A 7 -11.32 9.61 4.47
N LEU A 8 -11.48 9.46 3.14
CA LEU A 8 -11.27 8.19 2.45
C LEU A 8 -9.78 7.97 2.28
N THR A 9 -9.23 6.96 2.96
CA THR A 9 -7.82 6.59 2.82
C THR A 9 -7.66 5.27 2.08
N GLY A 10 -6.45 4.97 1.63
CA GLY A 10 -6.13 3.71 0.96
C GLY A 10 -5.12 3.88 -0.18
N PRO A 11 -4.63 2.75 -0.75
CA PRO A 11 -3.58 2.77 -1.77
C PRO A 11 -3.97 3.54 -3.03
N GLY A 12 -2.95 3.91 -3.82
CA GLY A 12 -3.16 4.51 -5.13
C GLY A 12 -3.95 3.57 -6.05
N GLY A 13 -4.93 4.10 -6.79
CA GLY A 13 -5.72 3.30 -7.72
C GLY A 13 -6.84 2.46 -7.10
N VAL A 14 -7.07 2.50 -5.77
CA VAL A 14 -8.13 1.74 -5.09
C VAL A 14 -9.54 2.31 -5.32
N GLY A 15 -9.66 3.49 -5.92
CA GLY A 15 -10.96 4.07 -6.27
C GLY A 15 -11.47 5.16 -5.34
N LYS A 16 -10.64 5.78 -4.48
CA LYS A 16 -11.02 6.86 -3.55
C LYS A 16 -11.74 8.02 -4.26
N THR A 17 -11.12 8.56 -5.30
CA THR A 17 -11.68 9.63 -6.14
C THR A 17 -13.01 9.22 -6.75
N THR A 18 -13.08 8.00 -7.31
CA THR A 18 -14.31 7.47 -7.92
C THR A 18 -15.44 7.38 -6.88
N LEU A 19 -15.16 6.85 -5.69
CA LEU A 19 -16.14 6.76 -4.62
C LEU A 19 -16.60 8.15 -4.17
N ALA A 20 -15.68 9.10 -3.99
CA ALA A 20 -16.00 10.48 -3.61
C ALA A 20 -16.90 11.16 -4.64
N GLN A 21 -16.61 10.99 -5.93
CA GLN A 21 -17.42 11.50 -7.03
C GLN A 21 -18.82 10.88 -7.07
N VAL A 22 -18.93 9.56 -6.87
CA VAL A 22 -20.23 8.86 -6.78
C VAL A 22 -21.04 9.36 -5.59
N VAL A 23 -20.40 9.54 -4.44
CA VAL A 23 -21.05 10.09 -3.23
C VAL A 23 -21.52 11.54 -3.48
N ALA A 24 -20.68 12.36 -4.11
CA ALA A 24 -21.03 13.73 -4.49
C ALA A 24 -22.24 13.76 -5.44
N ALA A 25 -22.20 12.98 -6.53
CA ALA A 25 -23.26 12.92 -7.53
C ALA A 25 -24.58 12.37 -6.99
N ARG A 26 -24.54 11.43 -6.02
CA ARG A 26 -25.74 10.87 -5.37
C ARG A 26 -26.23 11.69 -4.17
N SER A 27 -25.49 12.71 -3.80
CA SER A 27 -25.87 13.58 -2.67
C SER A 27 -27.15 14.34 -3.01
N ARG A 28 -28.12 14.32 -2.08
CA ARG A 28 -29.34 15.14 -2.15
C ARG A 28 -29.21 16.48 -1.40
N ARG A 29 -27.97 16.87 -1.10
CA ARG A 29 -27.68 18.11 -0.39
C ARG A 29 -27.80 19.30 -1.33
N PRO A 30 -28.20 20.49 -0.83
CA PRO A 30 -28.49 21.66 -1.66
C PRO A 30 -27.23 22.22 -2.35
N ALA A 31 -26.06 22.07 -1.73
CA ALA A 31 -24.79 22.52 -2.29
C ALA A 31 -23.71 21.43 -2.11
N VAL A 32 -23.09 21.02 -3.22
CA VAL A 32 -21.97 20.07 -3.24
C VAL A 32 -20.86 20.66 -4.10
N TYR A 33 -19.73 20.94 -3.48
CA TYR A 33 -18.54 21.45 -4.15
C TYR A 33 -17.48 20.37 -4.19
N VAL A 34 -16.91 20.15 -5.38
CA VAL A 34 -15.84 19.16 -5.58
C VAL A 34 -14.58 19.89 -6.04
N VAL A 35 -13.54 19.84 -5.23
CA VAL A 35 -12.28 20.52 -5.51
C VAL A 35 -11.18 19.49 -5.66
N ALA A 36 -10.60 19.40 -6.87
CA ALA A 36 -9.47 18.54 -7.17
C ALA A 36 -8.16 19.27 -6.81
N LEU A 37 -7.47 18.80 -5.80
CA LEU A 37 -6.21 19.40 -5.33
C LEU A 37 -4.97 18.86 -6.03
N ALA A 38 -5.12 17.89 -6.88
CA ALA A 38 -4.03 17.15 -7.49
C ALA A 38 -2.99 18.01 -8.25
N GLU A 39 -3.38 19.15 -8.79
CA GLU A 39 -2.50 20.07 -9.56
C GLU A 39 -2.10 21.29 -8.73
N VAL A 40 -2.59 21.38 -7.49
CA VAL A 40 -2.25 22.47 -6.59
C VAL A 40 -0.87 22.20 -5.97
N SER A 41 0.05 23.12 -6.13
CA SER A 41 1.42 22.97 -5.59
C SER A 41 1.43 23.17 -4.08
N PRO A 42 2.31 22.48 -3.33
CA PRO A 42 2.57 22.79 -1.92
C PRO A 42 2.93 24.28 -1.73
N GLY A 43 2.38 24.91 -0.69
CA GLY A 43 2.54 26.33 -0.44
C GLY A 43 1.61 27.26 -1.24
N ALA A 44 0.72 26.72 -2.10
CA ALA A 44 -0.31 27.51 -2.74
C ALA A 44 -1.35 28.01 -1.72
N ASP A 45 -1.98 29.15 -2.02
CA ASP A 45 -3.09 29.68 -1.20
C ASP A 45 -4.36 28.85 -1.42
N LEU A 46 -4.51 27.77 -0.61
CA LEU A 46 -5.68 26.89 -0.67
C LEU A 46 -7.00 27.64 -0.43
N VAL A 47 -7.00 28.72 0.34
CA VAL A 47 -8.22 29.51 0.58
C VAL A 47 -8.72 30.09 -0.72
N ARG A 48 -7.82 30.65 -1.54
CA ARG A 48 -8.18 31.18 -2.85
C ARG A 48 -8.63 30.08 -3.82
N VAL A 49 -7.90 28.97 -3.87
CA VAL A 49 -8.29 27.82 -4.70
C VAL A 49 -9.73 27.37 -4.39
N LEU A 50 -10.07 27.30 -3.10
CA LEU A 50 -11.41 26.91 -2.68
C LEU A 50 -12.46 28.01 -2.99
N LEU A 51 -12.13 29.28 -2.75
CA LEU A 51 -13.03 30.39 -3.09
C LEU A 51 -13.41 30.39 -4.56
N ASP A 52 -12.43 30.22 -5.44
CA ASP A 52 -12.65 30.14 -6.90
C ASP A 52 -13.55 28.95 -7.25
N ALA A 53 -13.31 27.79 -6.60
CA ALA A 53 -14.07 26.56 -6.86
C ALA A 53 -15.52 26.62 -6.36
N VAL A 54 -15.79 27.33 -5.26
CA VAL A 54 -17.16 27.48 -4.71
C VAL A 54 -17.96 28.61 -5.38
N GLY A 55 -17.35 29.34 -6.31
CA GLY A 55 -18.01 30.45 -6.98
C GLY A 55 -18.32 31.62 -6.05
N GLY A 56 -17.52 31.80 -5.03
CA GLY A 56 -17.67 32.89 -4.09
C GLY A 56 -17.53 34.27 -4.76
N PRO A 57 -18.10 35.34 -4.18
CA PRO A 57 -18.12 36.69 -4.75
C PRO A 57 -16.72 37.36 -4.81
N GLY A 58 -15.64 36.60 -4.69
CA GLY A 58 -14.31 37.12 -4.50
C GLY A 58 -14.06 37.58 -3.06
N VAL A 59 -12.91 38.23 -2.81
CA VAL A 59 -12.59 38.76 -1.48
C VAL A 59 -13.39 40.06 -1.25
N VAL A 60 -14.53 39.96 -0.58
CA VAL A 60 -15.44 41.10 -0.32
C VAL A 60 -15.12 41.74 1.03
N SER A 61 -14.78 40.91 2.03
CA SER A 61 -14.57 41.39 3.41
C SER A 61 -13.11 41.84 3.70
N GLY A 62 -12.18 41.61 2.75
CA GLY A 62 -10.76 41.81 2.95
C GLY A 62 -10.06 40.64 3.67
N ASP A 63 -10.83 39.63 4.12
CA ASP A 63 -10.33 38.39 4.72
C ASP A 63 -10.81 37.17 3.90
N PRO A 64 -9.97 36.56 3.08
CA PRO A 64 -10.35 35.42 2.24
C PRO A 64 -10.89 34.22 3.03
N ARG A 65 -10.40 33.98 4.25
CA ARG A 65 -10.88 32.86 5.09
C ARG A 65 -12.32 33.10 5.53
N ARG A 66 -12.65 34.34 5.89
CA ARG A 66 -13.99 34.73 6.28
C ARG A 66 -14.96 34.65 5.11
N ASP A 67 -14.53 35.06 3.94
CA ASP A 67 -15.35 35.00 2.72
C ASP A 67 -15.61 33.54 2.31
N LEU A 68 -14.61 32.66 2.42
CA LEU A 68 -14.78 31.22 2.19
C LEU A 68 -15.76 30.59 3.20
N ALA A 69 -15.62 30.93 4.48
CA ALA A 69 -16.56 30.45 5.50
C ALA A 69 -17.97 30.90 5.21
N ALA A 70 -18.18 32.16 4.81
CA ALA A 70 -19.51 32.69 4.43
C ALA A 70 -20.08 31.95 3.22
N ALA A 71 -19.28 31.64 2.20
CA ALA A 71 -19.72 30.89 1.03
C ALA A 71 -20.14 29.43 1.37
N LEU A 72 -19.47 28.81 2.35
CA LEU A 72 -19.74 27.44 2.79
C LEU A 72 -20.76 27.32 3.94
N ALA A 73 -21.22 28.44 4.51
CA ALA A 73 -22.13 28.45 5.68
C ALA A 73 -23.57 28.04 5.36
N GLN A 74 -23.92 27.80 4.10
CA GLN A 74 -25.27 27.37 3.73
C GLN A 74 -25.60 26.01 4.37
N PRO A 75 -26.79 25.86 5.00
CA PRO A 75 -27.18 24.60 5.62
C PRO A 75 -27.13 23.43 4.62
N GLY A 76 -26.48 22.34 5.02
CA GLY A 76 -26.37 21.15 4.21
C GLY A 76 -25.29 21.18 3.13
N THR A 77 -24.37 22.13 3.17
CA THR A 77 -23.23 22.15 2.26
C THR A 77 -22.30 20.95 2.46
N VAL A 78 -21.84 20.38 1.34
CA VAL A 78 -20.82 19.33 1.28
C VAL A 78 -19.63 19.85 0.48
N LEU A 79 -18.46 19.81 1.08
CA LEU A 79 -17.19 20.09 0.42
C LEU A 79 -16.42 18.77 0.21
N VAL A 80 -16.12 18.45 -1.02
CA VAL A 80 -15.28 17.30 -1.38
C VAL A 80 -13.91 17.81 -1.77
N LEU A 81 -12.88 17.38 -1.04
CA LEU A 81 -11.48 17.67 -1.32
C LEU A 81 -10.82 16.40 -1.86
N ASP A 82 -10.50 16.38 -3.14
CA ASP A 82 -9.91 15.21 -3.78
C ASP A 82 -8.40 15.33 -3.90
N ASN A 83 -7.68 14.29 -3.49
CA ASN A 83 -6.22 14.15 -3.58
C ASN A 83 -5.44 15.09 -2.64
N CYS A 84 -5.73 15.00 -1.33
CA CYS A 84 -5.12 15.85 -0.29
C CYS A 84 -3.71 15.42 0.13
N GLU A 85 -3.20 14.25 -0.28
CA GLU A 85 -2.00 13.63 0.31
C GLU A 85 -0.76 14.52 0.35
N HIS A 86 -0.54 15.35 -0.66
CA HIS A 86 0.63 16.23 -0.77
C HIS A 86 0.41 17.60 -0.10
N LEU A 87 -0.82 17.89 0.32
CA LEU A 87 -1.24 19.13 0.99
C LEU A 87 -1.95 18.82 2.32
N ALA A 88 -1.69 17.66 2.92
CA ALA A 88 -2.48 17.20 4.07
C ALA A 88 -2.40 18.16 5.26
N GLY A 89 -1.24 18.77 5.53
CA GLY A 89 -1.06 19.79 6.56
C GLY A 89 -1.87 21.05 6.27
N GLU A 90 -1.71 21.60 5.06
CA GLU A 90 -2.43 22.82 4.62
C GLU A 90 -3.94 22.58 4.57
N ALA A 91 -4.36 21.39 4.14
CA ALA A 91 -5.77 21.00 4.15
C ALA A 91 -6.32 20.90 5.57
N ALA A 92 -5.56 20.35 6.51
CA ALA A 92 -5.92 20.30 7.93
C ALA A 92 -6.07 21.69 8.55
N ASP A 93 -5.07 22.58 8.30
CA ASP A 93 -5.07 23.98 8.77
C ASP A 93 -6.23 24.82 8.21
N LEU A 94 -6.79 24.38 7.09
CA LEU A 94 -7.95 25.03 6.49
C LEU A 94 -9.27 24.41 7.00
N VAL A 95 -9.39 23.08 6.97
CA VAL A 95 -10.63 22.35 7.28
C VAL A 95 -11.00 22.47 8.75
N GLY A 96 -10.02 22.42 9.67
CA GLY A 96 -10.27 22.54 11.10
C GLY A 96 -11.04 23.81 11.47
N PRO A 97 -10.54 25.02 11.15
CA PRO A 97 -11.24 26.28 11.36
C PRO A 97 -12.60 26.39 10.62
N LEU A 98 -12.71 25.85 9.39
CA LEU A 98 -13.97 25.86 8.65
C LEU A 98 -15.05 25.03 9.34
N LEU A 99 -14.72 23.88 9.90
CA LEU A 99 -15.66 23.06 10.67
C LEU A 99 -16.14 23.77 11.95
N VAL A 100 -15.32 24.65 12.53
CA VAL A 100 -15.73 25.47 13.67
C VAL A 100 -16.64 26.62 13.22
N ALA A 101 -16.27 27.30 12.15
CA ALA A 101 -17.01 28.46 11.64
C ALA A 101 -18.36 28.08 10.97
N CYS A 102 -18.46 26.88 10.40
CA CYS A 102 -19.62 26.40 9.65
C CYS A 102 -20.18 25.11 10.28
N PRO A 103 -21.09 25.17 11.27
CA PRO A 103 -21.59 23.98 11.98
C PRO A 103 -22.26 22.92 11.11
N ASP A 104 -22.92 23.33 10.03
CA ASP A 104 -23.62 22.41 9.10
C ASP A 104 -22.77 21.90 7.95
N LEU A 105 -21.54 22.41 7.80
CA LEU A 105 -20.60 21.97 6.77
C LEU A 105 -20.20 20.51 7.00
N ARG A 106 -20.19 19.74 5.90
CA ARG A 106 -19.63 18.39 5.85
C ARG A 106 -18.50 18.35 4.86
N VAL A 107 -17.41 17.71 5.24
CA VAL A 107 -16.21 17.56 4.41
C VAL A 107 -15.98 16.09 4.13
N LEU A 108 -15.78 15.77 2.86
CA LEU A 108 -15.31 14.47 2.39
C LEU A 108 -13.94 14.68 1.74
N ALA A 109 -12.90 14.18 2.36
CA ALA A 109 -11.56 14.24 1.81
C ALA A 109 -11.16 12.88 1.21
N THR A 110 -10.36 12.89 0.14
CA THR A 110 -9.64 11.72 -0.32
C THR A 110 -8.15 11.96 -0.16
N SER A 111 -7.46 11.00 0.44
CA SER A 111 -6.03 11.09 0.70
C SER A 111 -5.43 9.70 0.83
N ARG A 112 -4.11 9.58 0.77
CA ARG A 112 -3.43 8.32 1.13
C ARG A 112 -3.21 8.20 2.63
N ARG A 113 -3.12 9.32 3.33
CA ARG A 113 -2.97 9.42 4.79
C ARG A 113 -4.09 10.27 5.39
N PRO A 114 -4.39 10.09 6.68
CA PRO A 114 -5.31 10.99 7.39
C PRO A 114 -4.86 12.45 7.32
N LEU A 115 -5.80 13.37 7.58
CA LEU A 115 -5.52 14.79 7.80
C LEU A 115 -5.11 15.08 9.26
N ASP A 116 -5.21 14.08 10.15
CA ASP A 116 -4.84 14.12 11.57
C ASP A 116 -5.62 15.18 12.39
N LEU A 117 -6.91 15.39 12.04
CA LEU A 117 -7.81 16.26 12.75
C LEU A 117 -8.64 15.48 13.79
N ALA A 118 -8.80 16.01 15.00
CA ALA A 118 -9.56 15.36 16.08
C ALA A 118 -11.03 15.04 15.71
N ALA A 119 -11.63 15.79 14.79
CA ALA A 119 -12.99 15.57 14.30
C ALA A 119 -13.06 14.62 13.11
N GLU A 120 -11.93 14.10 12.67
CA GLU A 120 -11.81 13.26 11.48
C GLU A 120 -12.31 11.83 11.74
N HIS A 121 -13.12 11.34 10.84
CA HIS A 121 -13.43 9.93 10.73
C HIS A 121 -12.73 9.35 9.51
N VAL A 122 -11.72 8.55 9.77
CA VAL A 122 -10.95 7.89 8.71
C VAL A 122 -11.70 6.64 8.25
N HIS A 123 -12.02 6.58 6.96
CA HIS A 123 -12.58 5.40 6.31
C HIS A 123 -11.57 4.83 5.33
N ARG A 124 -10.97 3.71 5.71
CA ARG A 124 -10.02 3.00 4.85
C ARG A 124 -10.78 2.27 3.76
N LEU A 125 -10.44 2.56 2.50
CA LEU A 125 -10.96 1.87 1.34
C LEU A 125 -10.07 0.68 1.03
N GLU A 126 -10.66 -0.50 1.08
CA GLU A 126 -9.97 -1.75 0.81
C GLU A 126 -9.99 -2.07 -0.69
N ALA A 127 -9.12 -2.98 -1.12
CA ALA A 127 -9.13 -3.54 -2.45
C ALA A 127 -10.44 -4.33 -2.70
N LEU A 128 -10.79 -4.50 -3.96
CA LEU A 128 -11.95 -5.32 -4.34
C LEU A 128 -11.73 -6.79 -3.97
N ASP A 129 -12.78 -7.45 -3.53
CA ASP A 129 -12.79 -8.89 -3.38
C ASP A 129 -12.68 -9.62 -4.75
N ALA A 130 -12.47 -10.92 -4.73
CA ALA A 130 -12.27 -11.71 -5.95
C ALA A 130 -13.48 -11.64 -6.90
N ALA A 131 -14.70 -11.64 -6.37
CA ALA A 131 -15.91 -11.60 -7.18
C ALA A 131 -16.08 -10.24 -7.86
N SER A 132 -15.96 -9.16 -7.11
CA SER A 132 -16.02 -7.77 -7.63
C SER A 132 -14.88 -7.48 -8.61
N SER A 133 -13.68 -8.02 -8.35
CA SER A 133 -12.52 -7.91 -9.26
C SER A 133 -12.81 -8.60 -10.60
N ALA A 134 -13.37 -9.79 -10.58
CA ALA A 134 -13.74 -10.53 -11.79
C ALA A 134 -14.85 -9.83 -12.58
N GLU A 135 -15.85 -9.29 -11.89
CA GLU A 135 -16.92 -8.51 -12.51
C GLU A 135 -16.37 -7.27 -13.21
N LEU A 136 -15.53 -6.49 -12.52
CA LEU A 136 -14.89 -5.30 -13.08
C LEU A 136 -14.04 -5.65 -14.31
N PHE A 137 -13.20 -6.69 -14.19
CA PHE A 137 -12.34 -7.12 -15.30
C PHE A 137 -13.18 -7.52 -16.52
N ARG A 138 -14.18 -8.37 -16.34
CA ARG A 138 -15.04 -8.83 -17.44
C ARG A 138 -15.76 -7.66 -18.11
N ALA A 139 -16.33 -6.76 -17.32
CA ALA A 139 -17.00 -5.57 -17.86
C ALA A 139 -16.07 -4.71 -18.71
N ARG A 140 -14.84 -4.44 -18.25
CA ARG A 140 -13.85 -3.65 -18.97
C ARG A 140 -13.26 -4.38 -20.17
N ALA A 141 -12.98 -5.68 -20.04
CA ALA A 141 -12.45 -6.49 -21.11
C ALA A 141 -13.45 -6.64 -22.27
N LEU A 142 -14.73 -6.86 -21.99
CA LEU A 142 -15.78 -6.90 -23.01
C LEU A 142 -15.98 -5.55 -23.69
N ALA A 143 -15.84 -4.45 -22.98
CA ALA A 143 -15.85 -3.11 -23.57
C ALA A 143 -14.62 -2.88 -24.47
N ALA A 144 -13.45 -3.42 -24.11
CA ALA A 144 -12.22 -3.28 -24.90
C ALA A 144 -12.21 -4.18 -26.14
N ARG A 145 -12.79 -5.40 -26.04
CA ARG A 145 -12.87 -6.40 -27.11
C ARG A 145 -14.21 -7.18 -26.99
N PRO A 146 -15.26 -6.73 -27.68
CA PRO A 146 -16.55 -7.45 -27.66
C PRO A 146 -16.42 -8.90 -28.14
N GLY A 147 -17.13 -9.81 -27.50
CA GLY A 147 -17.20 -11.21 -27.90
C GLY A 147 -15.98 -12.07 -27.58
N GLN A 148 -14.99 -11.56 -26.84
CA GLN A 148 -13.88 -12.39 -26.40
C GLN A 148 -14.34 -13.43 -25.36
N VAL A 149 -13.73 -14.61 -25.42
CA VAL A 149 -13.87 -15.64 -24.39
C VAL A 149 -12.78 -15.39 -23.35
N ILE A 150 -13.18 -15.39 -22.08
CA ILE A 150 -12.28 -15.24 -20.94
C ILE A 150 -12.31 -16.57 -20.18
N ASP A 151 -11.16 -17.23 -20.13
CA ASP A 151 -10.97 -18.41 -19.33
C ASP A 151 -10.95 -18.06 -17.85
N ASP A 152 -11.65 -18.84 -17.01
CA ASP A 152 -11.80 -18.51 -15.59
C ASP A 152 -10.53 -18.83 -14.78
N ASP A 153 -9.76 -19.83 -15.18
CA ASP A 153 -8.50 -20.19 -14.51
C ASP A 153 -7.43 -19.12 -14.79
N ASP A 154 -7.26 -18.75 -16.06
CA ASP A 154 -6.40 -17.64 -16.48
C ASP A 154 -6.76 -16.33 -15.77
N LEU A 155 -8.07 -16.06 -15.66
CA LEU A 155 -8.57 -14.87 -14.97
C LEU A 155 -8.25 -14.91 -13.48
N GLY A 156 -8.43 -16.05 -12.82
CA GLY A 156 -8.12 -16.23 -11.41
C GLY A 156 -6.64 -15.95 -11.11
N GLU A 157 -5.74 -16.49 -11.93
CA GLU A 157 -4.30 -16.23 -11.82
C GLU A 157 -3.97 -14.75 -12.01
N LEU A 158 -4.51 -14.12 -13.05
CA LEU A 158 -4.28 -12.70 -13.31
C LEU A 158 -4.78 -11.83 -12.14
N LEU A 159 -6.01 -12.05 -11.67
CA LEU A 159 -6.60 -11.25 -10.60
C LEU A 159 -5.86 -11.39 -9.26
N SER A 160 -5.32 -12.57 -8.96
CA SER A 160 -4.49 -12.77 -7.77
C SER A 160 -3.26 -11.86 -7.76
N ARG A 161 -2.67 -11.60 -8.92
CA ARG A 161 -1.51 -10.73 -9.10
C ARG A 161 -1.86 -9.24 -9.12
N LEU A 162 -3.12 -8.88 -9.45
CA LEU A 162 -3.62 -7.50 -9.45
C LEU A 162 -4.16 -7.08 -8.08
N GLU A 163 -4.25 -8.01 -7.12
CA GLU A 163 -4.56 -7.80 -5.69
C GLU A 163 -5.83 -6.96 -5.45
N GLY A 164 -6.79 -7.05 -6.37
CA GLY A 164 -8.07 -6.34 -6.25
C GLY A 164 -7.98 -4.81 -6.42
N ILE A 165 -6.87 -4.28 -6.96
CA ILE A 165 -6.71 -2.84 -7.21
C ILE A 165 -7.47 -2.46 -8.51
N PRO A 166 -8.57 -1.68 -8.43
CA PRO A 166 -9.40 -1.36 -9.59
C PRO A 166 -8.63 -0.79 -10.78
N LEU A 167 -7.71 0.15 -10.54
CA LEU A 167 -6.90 0.72 -11.62
C LEU A 167 -6.06 -0.35 -12.33
N ALA A 168 -5.43 -1.25 -11.56
CA ALA A 168 -4.63 -2.32 -12.14
C ALA A 168 -5.50 -3.27 -12.98
N ILE A 169 -6.70 -3.60 -12.48
CA ILE A 169 -7.68 -4.46 -13.16
C ILE A 169 -8.13 -3.80 -14.49
N GLU A 170 -8.48 -2.51 -14.47
CA GLU A 170 -8.90 -1.78 -15.67
C GLU A 170 -7.78 -1.70 -16.71
N LEU A 171 -6.54 -1.44 -16.26
CA LEU A 171 -5.36 -1.39 -17.13
C LEU A 171 -5.06 -2.75 -17.77
N ALA A 172 -5.16 -3.83 -17.00
CA ALA A 172 -4.99 -5.21 -17.50
C ALA A 172 -6.12 -5.56 -18.50
N ALA A 173 -7.37 -5.26 -18.16
CA ALA A 173 -8.50 -5.49 -19.05
C ALA A 173 -8.37 -4.74 -20.39
N ALA A 174 -7.82 -3.52 -20.40
CA ALA A 174 -7.56 -2.79 -21.64
C ALA A 174 -6.54 -3.49 -22.56
N ARG A 175 -5.65 -4.32 -22.02
CA ARG A 175 -4.67 -5.14 -22.80
C ARG A 175 -5.30 -6.30 -23.55
N THR A 176 -6.49 -6.72 -23.18
CA THR A 176 -7.20 -7.81 -23.89
C THR A 176 -7.54 -7.47 -25.34
N ARG A 177 -7.38 -6.22 -25.77
CA ARG A 177 -7.42 -5.85 -27.20
C ARG A 177 -6.39 -6.59 -28.05
N SER A 178 -5.23 -6.90 -27.48
CA SER A 178 -4.08 -7.47 -28.23
C SER A 178 -3.50 -8.75 -27.61
N LEU A 179 -3.83 -9.08 -26.36
CA LEU A 179 -3.30 -10.24 -25.63
C LEU A 179 -4.43 -11.08 -25.06
N SER A 180 -4.22 -12.38 -24.88
CA SER A 180 -5.11 -13.21 -24.06
C SER A 180 -4.90 -12.94 -22.57
N VAL A 181 -5.85 -13.36 -21.72
CA VAL A 181 -5.76 -13.20 -20.27
C VAL A 181 -4.52 -13.93 -19.73
N GLY A 182 -4.29 -15.18 -20.13
CA GLY A 182 -3.10 -15.95 -19.75
C GLY A 182 -1.80 -15.27 -20.19
N GLN A 183 -1.75 -14.73 -21.43
CA GLN A 183 -0.58 -13.99 -21.89
C GLN A 183 -0.30 -12.71 -21.08
N ILE A 184 -1.33 -12.06 -20.55
CA ILE A 184 -1.17 -10.91 -19.65
C ILE A 184 -0.62 -11.39 -18.31
N ALA A 185 -1.19 -12.47 -17.74
CA ALA A 185 -0.75 -13.04 -16.47
C ALA A 185 0.72 -13.47 -16.49
N GLU A 186 1.14 -14.16 -17.55
CA GLU A 186 2.54 -14.61 -17.74
C GLU A 186 3.54 -13.43 -17.83
N ARG A 187 3.14 -12.31 -18.45
CA ARG A 187 4.05 -11.17 -18.71
C ARG A 187 4.05 -10.11 -17.64
N LEU A 188 3.08 -10.13 -16.73
CA LEU A 188 2.94 -9.12 -15.67
C LEU A 188 4.10 -9.09 -14.67
N PRO A 189 4.65 -10.25 -14.23
CA PRO A 189 5.76 -10.25 -13.28
C PRO A 189 6.98 -9.49 -13.81
N GLY A 190 7.49 -8.54 -13.00
CA GLY A 190 8.65 -7.69 -13.35
C GLY A 190 8.42 -6.68 -14.48
N ARG A 191 7.18 -6.50 -14.95
CA ARG A 191 6.85 -5.55 -16.04
C ARG A 191 5.58 -4.74 -15.74
N PRO A 192 5.58 -3.92 -14.68
CA PRO A 192 4.43 -3.05 -14.35
C PRO A 192 4.13 -2.01 -15.45
N ASP A 193 5.09 -1.72 -16.34
CA ASP A 193 4.94 -0.88 -17.53
C ASP A 193 3.97 -1.45 -18.58
N LEU A 194 3.64 -2.75 -18.51
CA LEU A 194 2.57 -3.33 -19.33
C LEU A 194 1.19 -2.70 -19.04
N LEU A 195 0.99 -2.20 -17.83
CA LEU A 195 -0.28 -1.62 -17.41
C LEU A 195 -0.29 -0.11 -17.70
N THR A 196 -0.78 0.26 -18.88
CA THR A 196 -0.90 1.66 -19.33
C THR A 196 -2.34 2.00 -19.70
N ALA A 197 -2.81 3.18 -19.25
CA ALA A 197 -4.13 3.72 -19.58
C ALA A 197 -4.17 4.43 -20.94
N ALA A 198 -5.37 4.85 -21.33
CA ALA A 198 -5.59 5.69 -22.50
C ALA A 198 -4.91 7.08 -22.35
N ARG A 199 -4.66 7.74 -23.50
CA ARG A 199 -3.91 9.01 -23.54
C ARG A 199 -4.61 10.20 -22.86
N ASP A 200 -5.91 10.13 -22.69
CA ASP A 200 -6.76 11.14 -22.04
C ASP A 200 -6.78 11.07 -20.51
N ALA A 201 -6.25 9.98 -19.92
CA ALA A 201 -6.10 9.88 -18.48
C ALA A 201 -5.04 10.87 -17.94
N PRO A 202 -5.20 11.41 -16.70
CA PRO A 202 -4.18 12.24 -16.06
C PRO A 202 -2.81 11.54 -16.05
N ALA A 203 -1.73 12.29 -16.30
CA ALA A 203 -0.39 11.72 -16.48
C ALA A 203 0.01 10.75 -15.37
N ARG A 204 -0.32 11.08 -14.11
CA ARG A 204 -0.08 10.25 -12.90
C ARG A 204 -0.90 8.96 -12.83
N GLN A 205 -1.99 8.85 -13.62
CA GLN A 205 -2.86 7.67 -13.67
C GLN A 205 -2.72 6.90 -14.99
N ARG A 206 -1.83 7.34 -15.88
CA ARG A 206 -1.63 6.68 -17.18
C ARG A 206 -1.01 5.31 -17.06
N THR A 207 -0.23 5.07 -16.01
CA THR A 207 0.35 3.76 -15.73
C THR A 207 0.29 3.48 -14.25
N LEU A 208 0.19 2.22 -13.88
CA LEU A 208 0.31 1.82 -12.47
C LEU A 208 1.67 2.24 -11.91
N ARG A 209 2.73 2.15 -12.72
CA ARG A 209 4.07 2.63 -12.37
C ARG A 209 4.07 4.12 -11.98
N ALA A 210 3.41 4.99 -12.76
CA ALA A 210 3.35 6.42 -12.43
C ALA A 210 2.63 6.68 -11.08
N VAL A 211 1.62 5.88 -10.73
CA VAL A 211 0.95 5.95 -9.43
C VAL A 211 1.90 5.56 -8.29
N ILE A 212 2.72 4.54 -8.50
CA ILE A 212 3.69 4.08 -7.50
C ILE A 212 4.84 5.10 -7.38
N GLU A 213 5.37 5.59 -8.50
CA GLU A 213 6.41 6.63 -8.52
C GLU A 213 5.96 7.92 -7.81
N TRP A 214 4.71 8.32 -8.01
CA TRP A 214 4.13 9.44 -7.26
C TRP A 214 4.17 9.19 -5.75
N SER A 215 3.77 7.99 -5.29
CA SER A 215 3.82 7.60 -3.88
C SER A 215 5.24 7.62 -3.32
N TRP A 216 6.18 7.06 -4.09
CA TRP A 216 7.60 7.04 -3.77
C TRP A 216 8.19 8.43 -3.62
N ASN A 217 7.78 9.37 -4.48
CA ASN A 217 8.27 10.75 -4.45
C ASN A 217 7.77 11.56 -3.24
N LEU A 218 6.70 11.13 -2.58
CA LEU A 218 6.22 11.71 -1.33
C LEU A 218 7.02 11.27 -0.10
N LEU A 219 7.76 10.17 -0.20
CA LEU A 219 8.58 9.64 0.88
C LEU A 219 9.86 10.47 1.06
N ASP A 220 10.33 10.55 2.31
CA ASP A 220 11.66 11.05 2.60
C ASP A 220 12.76 10.02 2.27
N ALA A 221 14.03 10.36 2.48
CA ALA A 221 15.17 9.49 2.16
C ALA A 221 15.23 8.23 3.03
N SER A 222 14.80 8.31 4.30
CA SER A 222 14.78 7.18 5.24
C SER A 222 13.64 6.22 4.93
N GLU A 223 12.47 6.75 4.64
CA GLU A 223 11.28 6.01 4.23
C GLU A 223 11.49 5.26 2.90
N ARG A 224 12.12 5.93 1.90
CA ARG A 224 12.48 5.30 0.62
C ARG A 224 13.43 4.14 0.80
N ARG A 225 14.48 4.32 1.61
CA ARG A 225 15.43 3.26 1.92
C ARG A 225 14.76 2.11 2.65
N ALA A 226 13.89 2.41 3.62
CA ALA A 226 13.13 1.40 4.34
C ALA A 226 12.23 0.59 3.40
N LEU A 227 11.41 1.24 2.57
CA LEU A 227 10.53 0.57 1.61
C LEU A 227 11.32 -0.34 0.67
N ALA A 228 12.45 0.15 0.15
CA ALA A 228 13.31 -0.61 -0.74
C ALA A 228 13.88 -1.87 -0.06
N ARG A 229 14.36 -1.77 1.17
CA ARG A 229 14.89 -2.91 1.93
C ARG A 229 13.79 -3.90 2.32
N LEU A 230 12.63 -3.41 2.77
CA LEU A 230 11.50 -4.23 3.17
C LEU A 230 10.91 -5.03 1.99
N ALA A 231 11.11 -4.58 0.76
CA ALA A 231 10.72 -5.31 -0.45
C ALA A 231 11.44 -6.67 -0.62
N LEU A 232 12.55 -6.89 0.08
CA LEU A 232 13.22 -8.19 0.15
C LEU A 232 12.43 -9.23 0.96
N LEU A 233 11.57 -8.77 1.88
CA LEU A 233 10.71 -9.67 2.66
C LEU A 233 9.56 -10.15 1.77
N ALA A 234 9.37 -11.47 1.72
CA ALA A 234 8.25 -12.06 0.98
C ALA A 234 6.92 -11.76 1.68
N ASP A 235 5.86 -12.26 1.16
CA ASP A 235 4.46 -12.02 1.49
C ASP A 235 4.15 -11.92 3.00
N GLY A 236 3.90 -10.70 3.44
CA GLY A 236 3.54 -10.35 4.82
C GLY A 236 4.66 -10.58 5.85
N PHE A 237 5.17 -9.55 6.46
CA PHE A 237 6.28 -9.65 7.41
C PHE A 237 5.93 -9.05 8.78
N THR A 238 6.68 -9.45 9.78
CA THR A 238 6.52 -9.00 11.17
C THR A 238 7.35 -7.74 11.44
N LEU A 239 7.05 -7.04 12.54
CA LEU A 239 7.89 -5.93 13.02
C LEU A 239 9.34 -6.40 13.26
N ALA A 240 9.53 -7.60 13.83
CA ALA A 240 10.88 -8.13 14.10
C ALA A 240 11.70 -8.35 12.82
N ALA A 241 11.07 -8.83 11.74
CA ALA A 241 11.70 -8.95 10.44
C ALA A 241 12.07 -7.57 9.86
N ALA A 242 11.20 -6.57 10.02
CA ALA A 242 11.47 -5.21 9.60
C ALA A 242 12.64 -4.58 10.39
N GLU A 243 12.68 -4.73 11.71
CA GLU A 243 13.77 -4.25 12.57
C GLU A 243 15.13 -4.81 12.14
N ALA A 244 15.17 -6.05 11.71
CA ALA A 244 16.40 -6.68 11.23
C ALA A 244 16.95 -6.02 9.95
N LEU A 245 16.09 -5.49 9.08
CA LEU A 245 16.47 -4.87 7.81
C LEU A 245 16.67 -3.37 7.90
N VAL A 246 15.87 -2.66 8.70
CA VAL A 246 15.87 -1.19 8.76
C VAL A 246 16.28 -0.63 10.12
N GLY A 247 16.48 -1.48 11.13
CA GLY A 247 16.98 -1.09 12.45
C GLY A 247 15.89 -0.65 13.43
N ALA A 248 16.29 -0.02 14.53
CA ALA A 248 15.41 0.31 15.66
C ALA A 248 14.27 1.30 15.33
N GLN A 249 14.37 2.03 14.22
CA GLN A 249 13.34 2.96 13.77
C GLN A 249 12.22 2.26 12.95
N ALA A 250 12.23 0.93 12.87
CA ALA A 250 11.31 0.16 12.06
C ALA A 250 9.84 0.49 12.35
N ALA A 251 9.47 0.64 13.61
CA ALA A 251 8.08 0.93 14.00
C ALA A 251 7.59 2.25 13.39
N ASP A 252 8.36 3.33 13.53
CA ASP A 252 8.02 4.66 13.00
C ASP A 252 7.99 4.64 11.46
N LEU A 253 8.96 3.96 10.84
CA LEU A 253 9.04 3.83 9.38
C LEU A 253 7.86 3.00 8.82
N LEU A 254 7.47 1.93 9.50
CA LEU A 254 6.31 1.14 9.10
C LEU A 254 5.01 1.94 9.22
N ASP A 255 4.85 2.70 10.30
CA ASP A 255 3.68 3.55 10.49
C ASP A 255 3.59 4.62 9.39
N ALA A 256 4.70 5.28 9.06
CA ALA A 256 4.78 6.22 7.93
C ALA A 256 4.41 5.54 6.60
N LEU A 257 4.98 4.36 6.29
CA LEU A 257 4.69 3.63 5.04
C LEU A 257 3.24 3.15 4.97
N VAL A 258 2.64 2.75 6.09
CA VAL A 258 1.20 2.44 6.18
C VAL A 258 0.37 3.69 5.96
N SER A 259 0.76 4.83 6.55
CA SER A 259 0.09 6.10 6.35
C SER A 259 0.13 6.57 4.89
N HIS A 260 1.23 6.32 4.18
CA HIS A 260 1.33 6.56 2.73
C HIS A 260 0.64 5.48 1.88
N SER A 261 -0.03 4.51 2.49
CA SER A 261 -0.72 3.40 1.80
C SER A 261 0.19 2.57 0.87
N LEU A 262 1.47 2.45 1.21
CA LEU A 262 2.46 1.61 0.54
C LEU A 262 2.59 0.24 1.23
N LEU A 263 2.16 0.16 2.50
CA LEU A 263 1.98 -1.06 3.24
C LEU A 263 0.54 -1.18 3.74
N VAL A 264 0.09 -2.42 3.89
CA VAL A 264 -1.22 -2.76 4.47
C VAL A 264 -0.99 -3.61 5.70
N VAL A 265 -1.62 -3.26 6.82
CA VAL A 265 -1.61 -4.11 8.01
C VAL A 265 -2.79 -5.07 7.94
N ARG A 266 -2.53 -6.36 8.07
CA ARG A 266 -3.56 -7.40 8.27
C ARG A 266 -3.33 -8.03 9.64
N ASP A 267 -4.38 -8.16 10.41
CA ASP A 267 -4.34 -8.74 11.75
C ASP A 267 -5.11 -10.07 11.76
N ASN A 268 -4.35 -11.16 11.80
CA ASN A 268 -4.88 -12.52 11.98
C ASN A 268 -4.41 -13.09 13.32
N GLY A 269 -4.32 -12.22 14.36
CA GLY A 269 -3.82 -12.55 15.70
C GLY A 269 -2.45 -11.96 16.01
N LEU A 270 -1.62 -11.67 14.99
CA LEU A 270 -0.41 -10.85 15.07
C LEU A 270 -0.40 -9.89 13.87
N PRO A 271 -0.14 -8.60 14.07
CA PRO A 271 -0.07 -7.62 12.98
C PRO A 271 1.00 -8.00 11.96
N ARG A 272 0.62 -8.04 10.68
CA ARG A 272 1.51 -8.30 9.56
C ARG A 272 1.45 -7.18 8.56
N PHE A 273 2.60 -6.83 8.06
CA PHE A 273 2.75 -5.80 7.05
C PHE A 273 2.84 -6.44 5.67
N HIS A 274 1.93 -6.06 4.80
CA HIS A 274 1.87 -6.55 3.42
C HIS A 274 2.20 -5.42 2.46
N MET A 275 3.02 -5.73 1.46
CA MET A 275 3.35 -4.82 0.38
C MET A 275 2.70 -5.35 -0.89
N LEU A 276 1.98 -4.49 -1.64
CA LEU A 276 1.42 -4.86 -2.94
C LEU A 276 2.55 -5.35 -3.87
N VAL A 277 2.33 -6.42 -4.63
CA VAL A 277 3.33 -7.01 -5.53
C VAL A 277 3.93 -5.95 -6.46
N THR A 278 3.10 -5.09 -7.03
CA THR A 278 3.55 -4.02 -7.94
C THR A 278 4.39 -2.94 -7.24
N VAL A 279 4.10 -2.64 -5.98
CA VAL A 279 4.93 -1.73 -5.15
C VAL A 279 6.25 -2.39 -4.81
N ARG A 280 6.21 -3.69 -4.50
CA ARG A 280 7.39 -4.49 -4.20
C ARG A 280 8.36 -4.57 -5.38
N ASP A 281 7.85 -4.88 -6.58
CA ASP A 281 8.67 -4.94 -7.80
C ASP A 281 9.37 -3.60 -8.06
N PHE A 282 8.63 -2.49 -7.96
CA PHE A 282 9.19 -1.16 -8.07
C PHE A 282 10.25 -0.86 -6.99
N ALA A 283 9.98 -1.22 -5.73
CA ALA A 283 10.89 -0.99 -4.62
C ALA A 283 12.19 -1.81 -4.75
N LEU A 284 12.11 -3.04 -5.30
CA LEU A 284 13.28 -3.86 -5.62
C LEU A 284 14.13 -3.25 -6.74
N GLU A 285 13.52 -2.67 -7.78
CA GLU A 285 14.26 -1.92 -8.80
C GLU A 285 15.03 -0.74 -8.16
N GLN A 286 14.37 0.00 -7.25
CA GLN A 286 15.01 1.12 -6.55
C GLN A 286 16.13 0.65 -5.62
N LEU A 287 15.97 -0.49 -4.94
CA LEU A 287 17.02 -1.09 -4.12
C LEU A 287 18.26 -1.42 -4.95
N SER A 288 18.06 -2.08 -6.09
CA SER A 288 19.15 -2.44 -7.01
C SER A 288 19.87 -1.18 -7.54
N ALA A 289 19.11 -0.16 -7.94
CA ALA A 289 19.66 1.10 -8.43
C ALA A 289 20.43 1.90 -7.37
N SER A 290 20.09 1.75 -6.08
CA SER A 290 20.73 2.47 -4.97
C SER A 290 22.11 1.97 -4.57
N GLY A 291 22.46 0.74 -4.99
CA GLY A 291 23.68 0.05 -4.54
C GLY A 291 23.62 -0.51 -3.11
N ASP A 292 22.48 -0.39 -2.41
CA ASP A 292 22.28 -0.86 -1.04
C ASP A 292 21.85 -2.35 -0.97
N GLU A 293 21.63 -2.97 -2.11
CA GLU A 293 21.07 -4.33 -2.21
C GLU A 293 21.93 -5.38 -1.50
N THR A 294 23.25 -5.34 -1.68
CA THR A 294 24.17 -6.29 -1.03
C THR A 294 24.10 -6.19 0.50
N ALA A 295 24.07 -4.99 1.04
CA ALA A 295 23.98 -4.76 2.48
C ALA A 295 22.62 -5.20 3.04
N ALA A 296 21.54 -4.92 2.33
CA ALA A 296 20.19 -5.31 2.70
C ALA A 296 20.00 -6.84 2.69
N ARG A 297 20.53 -7.52 1.66
CA ARG A 297 20.52 -9.00 1.58
C ARG A 297 21.36 -9.65 2.67
N ALA A 298 22.52 -9.08 3.00
CA ALA A 298 23.34 -9.55 4.12
C ALA A 298 22.61 -9.40 5.48
N ALA A 299 21.83 -8.33 5.65
CA ALA A 299 21.01 -8.14 6.86
C ALA A 299 19.89 -9.20 6.94
N LEU A 300 19.19 -9.45 5.82
CA LEU A 300 18.16 -10.50 5.74
C LEU A 300 18.74 -11.88 6.04
N HIS A 301 19.92 -12.19 5.48
CA HIS A 301 20.61 -13.44 5.74
C HIS A 301 20.94 -13.62 7.23
N ARG A 302 21.57 -12.62 7.86
CA ARG A 302 21.89 -12.68 9.30
C ARG A 302 20.66 -12.91 10.16
N TRP A 303 19.56 -12.20 9.84
CA TRP A 303 18.30 -12.36 10.55
C TRP A 303 17.74 -13.78 10.41
N ALA A 304 17.71 -14.34 9.19
CA ALA A 304 17.21 -15.68 8.93
C ALA A 304 18.04 -16.74 9.72
N VAL A 305 19.37 -16.63 9.69
CA VAL A 305 20.27 -17.54 10.43
C VAL A 305 20.07 -17.41 11.94
N ASP A 306 19.98 -16.17 12.48
CA ASP A 306 19.75 -15.94 13.90
C ASP A 306 18.40 -16.52 14.34
N LEU A 307 17.34 -16.28 13.58
CA LEU A 307 16.01 -16.82 13.86
C LEU A 307 16.02 -18.35 13.89
N CYS A 308 16.63 -19.00 12.91
CA CYS A 308 16.73 -20.46 12.84
C CYS A 308 17.61 -21.04 13.96
N SER A 309 18.69 -20.35 14.35
CA SER A 309 19.57 -20.80 15.44
C SER A 309 18.86 -20.82 16.79
N ARG A 310 17.96 -19.89 17.03
CA ARG A 310 17.15 -19.84 18.27
C ARG A 310 16.17 -21.00 18.41
N ILE A 311 15.76 -21.63 17.31
CA ILE A 311 14.85 -22.78 17.31
C ILE A 311 15.58 -24.07 17.65
N ARG A 312 16.88 -24.17 17.37
CA ARG A 312 17.67 -25.39 17.52
C ARG A 312 17.85 -25.85 18.99
N PHE A 313 17.79 -24.93 19.94
CA PHE A 313 18.19 -25.20 21.34
C PHE A 313 17.24 -26.06 22.21
N PRO A 314 15.93 -26.20 21.99
CA PRO A 314 15.05 -26.96 22.87
C PRO A 314 14.84 -28.44 22.54
N ILE A 315 15.42 -28.93 21.42
CA ILE A 315 15.07 -30.27 20.90
C ILE A 315 15.73 -31.39 21.70
N ASP A 316 16.83 -31.11 22.40
CA ASP A 316 17.55 -32.08 23.22
C ASP A 316 17.01 -32.19 24.66
N ALA A 317 16.12 -31.31 25.11
CA ALA A 317 15.50 -31.36 26.40
C ALA A 317 14.09 -32.01 26.30
N GLY A 318 14.03 -33.30 26.42
CA GLY A 318 12.86 -34.17 26.25
C GLY A 318 11.68 -33.93 27.19
N ASP A 319 11.34 -32.69 27.56
CA ASP A 319 10.23 -32.37 28.46
C ASP A 319 9.34 -31.24 27.94
N PHE A 320 8.43 -31.58 27.05
CA PHE A 320 7.39 -30.68 26.54
C PHE A 320 6.09 -30.68 27.37
N GLY A 321 6.15 -31.12 28.63
CA GLY A 321 4.96 -31.52 29.40
C GLY A 321 4.08 -30.43 29.99
N ASP A 322 4.50 -29.18 30.16
CA ASP A 322 3.64 -28.17 30.81
C ASP A 322 3.66 -26.81 30.10
N ALA A 323 2.55 -26.51 29.42
CA ALA A 323 2.30 -25.21 28.74
C ALA A 323 2.30 -23.99 29.71
N ARG A 324 2.43 -24.21 31.02
CA ARG A 324 2.50 -23.18 32.06
C ARG A 324 3.91 -22.71 32.34
N HIS A 325 4.94 -23.44 31.89
CA HIS A 325 6.33 -23.07 32.11
C HIS A 325 6.69 -21.82 31.25
N PRO A 326 7.41 -20.84 31.81
CA PRO A 326 7.80 -19.62 31.05
C PRO A 326 8.58 -19.94 29.78
N GLU A 327 9.42 -20.96 29.78
CA GLU A 327 10.18 -21.42 28.61
C GLU A 327 9.29 -22.03 27.54
N ALA A 328 8.27 -22.82 27.89
CA ALA A 328 7.32 -23.36 26.92
C ALA A 328 6.53 -22.26 26.20
N ARG A 329 6.20 -21.14 26.87
CA ARG A 329 5.56 -19.97 26.25
C ARG A 329 6.51 -19.19 25.36
N TYR A 330 7.80 -19.15 25.68
CA TYR A 330 8.82 -18.54 24.83
C TYR A 330 8.99 -19.34 23.55
N HIS A 331 9.12 -20.66 23.64
CA HIS A 331 9.25 -21.57 22.50
C HIS A 331 8.00 -21.54 21.60
N ASN A 332 6.81 -21.56 22.18
CA ASN A 332 5.57 -21.46 21.40
C ASN A 332 5.49 -20.13 20.62
N ARG A 333 5.92 -19.01 21.20
CA ARG A 333 6.01 -17.72 20.50
C ARG A 333 7.05 -17.74 19.39
N LEU A 334 8.20 -18.37 19.63
CA LEU A 334 9.27 -18.50 18.64
C LEU A 334 8.84 -19.38 17.46
N PHE A 335 8.18 -20.52 17.73
CA PHE A 335 7.58 -21.37 16.71
C PHE A 335 6.52 -20.64 15.89
N GLN A 336 5.65 -19.87 16.53
CA GLN A 336 4.67 -19.05 15.83
C GLN A 336 5.36 -17.99 14.97
N GLN A 337 6.43 -17.37 15.46
CA GLN A 337 7.19 -16.38 14.70
C GLN A 337 7.83 -17.01 13.45
N VAL A 338 8.44 -18.19 13.57
CA VAL A 338 9.03 -18.90 12.42
C VAL A 338 7.98 -19.37 11.44
N ALA A 339 6.91 -20.01 11.91
CA ALA A 339 5.79 -20.40 11.04
C ALA A 339 5.16 -19.19 10.34
N HIS A 340 5.26 -18.04 10.98
CA HIS A 340 4.79 -16.78 10.40
C HIS A 340 5.75 -16.18 9.38
N ASP A 341 7.05 -16.32 9.54
CA ASP A 341 8.07 -15.79 8.62
C ASP A 341 8.61 -16.88 7.67
N GLU A 342 7.96 -18.06 7.65
CA GLU A 342 8.34 -19.24 6.86
C GLU A 342 8.57 -18.90 5.38
N ALA A 343 7.69 -18.12 4.77
CA ALA A 343 7.82 -17.75 3.36
C ALA A 343 9.09 -16.91 3.08
N ALA A 344 9.46 -16.00 3.98
CA ALA A 344 10.68 -15.22 3.85
C ALA A 344 11.94 -16.09 4.06
N ILE A 345 11.86 -17.05 4.98
CA ILE A 345 12.92 -18.01 5.28
C ILE A 345 13.12 -18.97 4.09
N LEU A 346 12.03 -19.51 3.53
CA LEU A 346 12.06 -20.38 2.35
C LEU A 346 12.65 -19.66 1.14
N GLN A 347 12.22 -18.46 0.87
CA GLN A 347 12.75 -17.66 -0.23
C GLN A 347 14.25 -17.39 -0.06
N GLN A 348 14.72 -17.22 1.17
CA GLN A 348 16.15 -17.07 1.43
C GLN A 348 16.90 -18.38 1.24
N LEU A 349 16.32 -19.51 1.65
CA LEU A 349 16.88 -20.84 1.43
C LEU A 349 17.05 -21.16 -0.06
N ASP A 350 16.01 -20.93 -0.86
CA ASP A 350 16.07 -21.13 -2.33
C ASP A 350 17.19 -20.31 -2.98
N ARG A 351 17.38 -19.08 -2.53
CA ARG A 351 18.48 -18.23 -3.04
C ARG A 351 19.86 -18.73 -2.62
N LEU A 352 19.99 -19.20 -1.39
CA LEU A 352 21.25 -19.77 -0.90
C LEU A 352 21.58 -21.07 -1.63
N LEU A 353 20.58 -21.90 -1.93
CA LEU A 353 20.74 -23.11 -2.73
C LEU A 353 21.15 -22.78 -4.18
N ALA A 354 20.52 -21.79 -4.80
CA ALA A 354 20.90 -21.33 -6.14
C ALA A 354 22.34 -20.78 -6.19
N GLN A 355 22.78 -20.06 -5.17
CA GLN A 355 24.18 -19.63 -5.04
C GLN A 355 25.14 -20.81 -4.81
N ALA A 356 24.69 -21.86 -4.13
CA ALA A 356 25.46 -23.08 -3.92
C ALA A 356 25.68 -23.86 -5.21
N ASP A 357 24.65 -23.94 -6.05
CA ASP A 357 24.74 -24.62 -7.36
C ASP A 357 25.69 -23.89 -8.33
N ASP A 358 25.75 -22.56 -8.30
CA ASP A 358 26.66 -21.75 -9.11
C ASP A 358 28.16 -21.91 -8.70
N HIS A 359 28.45 -22.21 -7.41
CA HIS A 359 29.81 -22.28 -6.89
C HIS A 359 30.35 -23.71 -6.71
N GLY A 360 29.52 -24.74 -6.95
CA GLY A 360 29.84 -26.15 -6.68
C GLY A 360 29.76 -26.45 -5.16
N SER A 361 29.15 -27.56 -4.80
CA SER A 361 28.82 -27.95 -3.42
C SER A 361 30.02 -28.06 -2.44
N ASP A 362 31.25 -28.20 -3.00
CA ASP A 362 32.45 -28.40 -2.19
C ASP A 362 33.12 -27.10 -1.69
N HIS A 363 32.70 -25.95 -2.17
CA HIS A 363 33.31 -24.64 -1.85
C HIS A 363 32.39 -23.67 -1.11
N LEU A 364 31.24 -24.14 -0.57
CA LEU A 364 30.35 -23.32 0.24
C LEU A 364 31.04 -22.91 1.53
N PRO A 365 31.02 -21.62 1.91
CA PRO A 365 31.43 -21.16 3.21
C PRO A 365 30.71 -21.95 4.33
N ALA A 366 31.41 -22.25 5.43
CA ALA A 366 30.90 -23.11 6.49
C ALA A 366 29.62 -22.54 7.12
N ASP A 367 29.56 -21.22 7.27
CA ASP A 367 28.40 -20.46 7.75
C ASP A 367 27.18 -20.60 6.83
N LEU A 368 27.37 -20.68 5.52
CA LEU A 368 26.32 -20.88 4.53
C LEU A 368 25.77 -22.31 4.56
N ARG A 369 26.64 -23.31 4.72
CA ARG A 369 26.24 -24.72 4.88
C ARG A 369 25.43 -24.92 6.17
N ASP A 370 25.89 -24.34 7.26
CA ASP A 370 25.20 -24.42 8.55
C ASP A 370 23.82 -23.71 8.49
N ALA A 371 23.71 -22.57 7.80
CA ALA A 371 22.46 -21.88 7.59
C ALA A 371 21.46 -22.72 6.78
N ILE A 372 21.88 -23.32 5.68
CA ILE A 372 21.04 -24.21 4.84
C ILE A 372 20.53 -25.40 5.66
N CYS A 373 21.43 -26.06 6.42
CA CYS A 373 21.05 -27.16 7.27
C CYS A 373 20.07 -26.79 8.39
N LEU A 374 20.26 -25.62 9.00
CA LEU A 374 19.40 -25.11 10.08
C LEU A 374 18.02 -24.76 9.57
N ILE A 375 17.93 -24.04 8.44
CA ILE A 375 16.67 -23.67 7.82
C ILE A 375 15.93 -24.91 7.33
N GLY A 376 16.62 -25.82 6.65
CA GLY A 376 16.04 -27.08 6.18
C GLY A 376 15.51 -27.96 7.31
N ALA A 377 16.23 -28.05 8.43
CA ALA A 377 15.77 -28.78 9.62
C ALA A 377 14.57 -28.13 10.32
N ALA A 378 14.45 -26.80 10.29
CA ALA A 378 13.32 -26.06 10.86
C ALA A 378 12.03 -26.23 10.03
N LEU A 379 12.16 -26.43 8.69
CA LEU A 379 11.04 -26.56 7.76
C LEU A 379 10.52 -27.99 7.61
N MET A 380 11.31 -29.02 7.97
CA MET A 380 10.90 -30.43 7.88
C MET A 380 10.10 -30.95 9.09
N ARG A 381 9.73 -30.09 10.04
CA ARG A 381 8.96 -30.41 11.25
C ARG A 381 7.68 -29.63 11.35
#